data_36b71c327972c976bf59aedf04638d12
#
_entry.id   36b71c327972c976bf59aedf04638d12
#
_cell.length_a   1.000
_cell.length_b   1.000
_cell.length_c   1.000
_cell.angle_alpha   90.00
_cell.angle_beta   90.00
_cell.angle_gamma   90.00
#
_symmetry.space_group_name_H-M   'P 1'
#
loop_
_entity.id
_entity.type
_entity.pdbx_description
1 polymer ?
#
loop_
_entity_poly.entity_id
_entity_poly.type
_entity_poly.pdbx_seq_one_letter_code
_entity_poly.pdbx_strand_id
1 'polypeptide(L)'
;MSNEIKQIHATCIAIGDNGILLRGPTASGKSDLALRLIDAGATLIADDRVDLILGSKGVCASAPAILKGLLEVRNIGILQFPSKENAFVSLVCELVRPEEIERMPQYTNTCILGINLPHVLIAPFETSSVTKVQLALGLITGSIKLAHDKS
;
A
#
# COMPACT_ATOMS: atom_id res chain seq x y z
N MET A 1 -23.38 -15.55 -0.81
CA MET A 1 -22.09 -14.90 -1.01
C MET A 1 -22.17 -13.43 -0.61
N SER A 2 -21.40 -13.09 0.31
CA SER A 2 -21.39 -11.74 0.84
C SER A 2 -20.45 -10.88 -0.01
N ASN A 3 -21.00 -9.79 -0.60
CA ASN A 3 -20.18 -8.75 -1.23
C ASN A 3 -19.92 -7.64 -0.21
N GLU A 4 -19.61 -8.06 0.99
CA GLU A 4 -19.40 -7.15 2.09
C GLU A 4 -18.18 -6.26 1.82
N ILE A 5 -18.39 -4.94 1.93
CA ILE A 5 -17.33 -3.97 1.77
C ILE A 5 -16.78 -3.63 3.14
N LYS A 6 -15.48 -3.78 3.30
CA LYS A 6 -14.78 -3.31 4.49
C LYS A 6 -14.06 -2.02 4.15
N GLN A 7 -14.46 -0.93 4.78
CA GLN A 7 -13.81 0.35 4.59
C GLN A 7 -12.80 0.58 5.70
N ILE A 8 -11.58 0.94 5.33
CA ILE A 8 -10.51 1.21 6.31
C ILE A 8 -9.88 2.57 6.05
N HIS A 9 -9.28 3.14 7.09
CA HIS A 9 -8.44 4.32 6.98
C HIS A 9 -7.07 3.89 6.50
N ALA A 10 -6.79 4.15 5.24
CA ALA A 10 -5.54 3.74 4.62
C ALA A 10 -5.38 4.50 3.31
N THR A 11 -4.24 4.31 2.68
CA THR A 11 -3.97 4.83 1.35
C THR A 11 -3.55 3.65 0.48
N CYS A 12 -3.99 3.60 -0.75
CA CYS A 12 -3.65 2.51 -1.66
C CYS A 12 -3.16 3.06 -2.98
N ILE A 13 -2.03 2.53 -3.43
CA ILE A 13 -1.48 2.80 -4.76
C ILE A 13 -1.28 1.48 -5.47
N ALA A 14 -1.07 1.53 -6.78
CA ALA A 14 -0.72 0.35 -7.56
C ALA A 14 0.61 0.59 -8.28
N ILE A 15 1.48 -0.42 -8.22
CA ILE A 15 2.67 -0.49 -9.06
C ILE A 15 2.37 -1.57 -10.10
N GLY A 16 2.19 -1.15 -11.36
CA GLY A 16 1.63 -2.04 -12.36
C GLY A 16 0.24 -2.49 -11.95
N ASP A 17 0.01 -3.79 -11.91
CA ASP A 17 -1.26 -4.38 -11.48
C ASP A 17 -1.30 -4.72 -9.99
N ASN A 18 -0.25 -4.42 -9.25
CA ASN A 18 -0.13 -4.82 -7.85
C ASN A 18 -0.55 -3.68 -6.93
N GLY A 19 -1.63 -3.89 -6.20
CA GLY A 19 -2.10 -2.96 -5.18
C GLY A 19 -1.21 -3.03 -3.94
N ILE A 20 -0.86 -1.88 -3.41
CA ILE A 20 -0.09 -1.77 -2.17
C ILE A 20 -0.88 -0.90 -1.21
N LEU A 21 -1.21 -1.48 -0.07
CA LEU A 21 -1.98 -0.81 0.96
C LEU A 21 -1.03 -0.21 1.98
N LEU A 22 -1.16 1.09 2.21
CA LEU A 22 -0.36 1.81 3.20
C LEU A 22 -1.24 2.04 4.43
N ARG A 23 -0.87 1.45 5.56
CA ARG A 23 -1.61 1.58 6.81
C ARG A 23 -0.76 2.29 7.85
N GLY A 24 -1.41 2.93 8.78
CA GLY A 24 -0.76 3.59 9.90
C GLY A 24 -1.71 4.59 10.54
N PRO A 25 -1.36 5.10 11.72
CA PRO A 25 -2.20 6.10 12.39
C PRO A 25 -2.28 7.40 11.59
N THR A 26 -3.22 8.24 11.96
CA THR A 26 -3.34 9.58 11.39
C THR A 26 -2.00 10.31 11.48
N ALA A 27 -1.64 11.02 10.43
CA ALA A 27 -0.38 11.77 10.32
C ALA A 27 0.87 10.89 10.34
N SER A 28 0.74 9.60 9.98
CA SER A 28 1.89 8.70 9.89
C SER A 28 2.67 8.83 8.58
N GLY A 29 2.17 9.63 7.62
CA GLY A 29 2.86 9.85 6.35
C GLY A 29 2.30 9.03 5.19
N LYS A 30 1.10 8.47 5.31
CA LYS A 30 0.50 7.63 4.25
C LYS A 30 0.37 8.39 2.93
N SER A 31 -0.27 9.54 2.95
CA SER A 31 -0.50 10.33 1.72
C SER A 31 0.80 10.86 1.14
N ASP A 32 1.74 11.27 1.99
CA ASP A 32 3.04 11.74 1.53
C ASP A 32 3.84 10.63 0.85
N LEU A 33 3.86 9.44 1.44
CA LEU A 33 4.55 8.29 0.84
C LEU A 33 3.87 7.90 -0.48
N ALA A 34 2.53 7.92 -0.52
CA ALA A 34 1.78 7.65 -1.75
C ALA A 34 2.17 8.66 -2.85
N LEU A 35 2.25 9.93 -2.51
CA LEU A 35 2.67 10.97 -3.47
C LEU A 35 4.05 10.66 -4.05
N ARG A 36 5.01 10.29 -3.21
CA ARG A 36 6.36 9.95 -3.67
C ARG A 36 6.38 8.68 -4.52
N LEU A 37 5.55 7.71 -4.18
CA LEU A 37 5.41 6.49 -5.01
C LEU A 37 4.78 6.81 -6.35
N ILE A 38 3.78 7.69 -6.39
CA ILE A 38 3.15 8.14 -7.65
C ILE A 38 4.18 8.86 -8.51
N ASP A 39 5.00 9.73 -7.91
CA ASP A 39 6.06 10.42 -8.61
C ASP A 39 7.08 9.43 -9.20
N ALA A 40 7.25 8.28 -8.58
CA ALA A 40 8.12 7.20 -9.05
C ALA A 40 7.44 6.23 -10.02
N GLY A 41 6.21 6.51 -10.45
CA GLY A 41 5.52 5.72 -11.47
C GLY A 41 4.30 4.92 -11.01
N ALA A 42 3.96 4.95 -9.72
CA ALA A 42 2.77 4.27 -9.24
C ALA A 42 1.50 5.05 -9.62
N THR A 43 0.36 4.40 -9.52
CA THR A 43 -0.94 5.01 -9.81
C THR A 43 -1.79 5.02 -8.54
N LEU A 44 -2.51 6.10 -8.31
CA LEU A 44 -3.39 6.21 -7.15
C LEU A 44 -4.59 5.27 -7.28
N ILE A 45 -4.92 4.56 -6.21
CA ILE A 45 -6.18 3.82 -6.08
C ILE A 45 -7.11 4.59 -5.15
N ALA A 46 -6.68 4.89 -3.94
CA ALA A 46 -7.50 5.58 -2.95
C ALA A 46 -6.64 6.23 -1.88
N ASP A 47 -7.10 7.38 -1.38
CA ASP A 47 -6.45 8.06 -0.26
C ASP A 47 -7.46 8.26 0.87
N ASP A 48 -6.98 8.22 2.11
CA ASP A 48 -7.75 8.43 3.34
C ASP A 48 -8.70 7.29 3.67
N ARG A 49 -9.48 6.83 2.70
CA ARG A 49 -10.41 5.70 2.86
C ARG A 49 -10.29 4.77 1.69
N VAL A 50 -10.20 3.49 1.99
CA VAL A 50 -10.09 2.43 0.99
C VAL A 50 -11.22 1.45 1.23
N ASP A 51 -11.96 1.15 0.19
CA ASP A 51 -12.96 0.09 0.21
C ASP A 51 -12.29 -1.22 -0.20
N LEU A 52 -12.43 -2.23 0.64
CA LEU A 52 -11.89 -3.56 0.39
C LEU A 52 -13.03 -4.55 0.23
N ILE A 53 -12.95 -5.36 -0.81
CA ILE A 53 -13.93 -6.41 -1.08
C ILE A 53 -13.19 -7.67 -1.51
N LEU A 54 -13.73 -8.82 -1.11
CA LEU A 54 -13.16 -10.11 -1.52
C LEU A 54 -13.61 -10.40 -2.95
N GLY A 55 -12.65 -10.48 -3.86
CA GLY A 55 -12.88 -10.78 -5.26
C GLY A 55 -12.34 -12.14 -5.64
N SER A 56 -12.37 -12.44 -6.94
CA SER A 56 -11.94 -13.74 -7.46
C SER A 56 -10.45 -14.03 -7.27
N LYS A 57 -9.63 -12.98 -7.18
CA LYS A 57 -8.18 -13.11 -7.07
C LYS A 57 -7.64 -12.66 -5.70
N GLY A 58 -8.51 -12.43 -4.74
CA GLY A 58 -8.13 -11.98 -3.41
C GLY A 58 -8.82 -10.70 -3.01
N VAL A 59 -8.14 -9.88 -2.21
CA VAL A 59 -8.69 -8.63 -1.70
C VAL A 59 -8.55 -7.53 -2.74
N CYS A 60 -9.67 -6.97 -3.18
CA CYS A 60 -9.70 -5.90 -4.17
C CYS A 60 -9.91 -4.56 -3.48
N ALA A 61 -9.04 -3.60 -3.75
CA ALA A 61 -9.09 -2.26 -3.19
C ALA A 61 -9.63 -1.26 -4.21
N SER A 62 -10.46 -0.33 -3.75
CA SER A 62 -10.99 0.74 -4.58
C SER A 62 -11.26 1.97 -3.71
N ALA A 63 -11.48 3.13 -4.35
CA ALA A 63 -11.85 4.33 -3.64
C ALA A 63 -13.37 4.42 -3.47
N PRO A 64 -13.86 4.94 -2.34
CA PRO A 64 -15.24 5.41 -2.28
C PRO A 64 -15.48 6.42 -3.42
N ALA A 65 -16.67 6.37 -4.03
CA ALA A 65 -16.95 7.15 -5.24
C ALA A 65 -16.63 8.64 -5.09
N ILE A 66 -16.98 9.24 -3.95
CA ILE A 66 -16.77 10.68 -3.71
C ILE A 66 -15.30 11.05 -3.51
N LEU A 67 -14.42 10.08 -3.24
CA LEU A 67 -12.99 10.32 -3.00
C LEU A 67 -12.10 9.90 -4.17
N LYS A 68 -12.71 9.42 -5.25
CA LYS A 68 -11.98 8.88 -6.38
C LYS A 68 -11.01 9.90 -6.99
N GLY A 69 -9.74 9.52 -7.07
CA GLY A 69 -8.69 10.34 -7.68
C GLY A 69 -8.21 11.51 -6.81
N LEU A 70 -8.73 11.65 -5.60
CA LEU A 70 -8.36 12.76 -4.73
C LEU A 70 -7.22 12.36 -3.81
N LEU A 71 -6.21 13.22 -3.73
CA LEU A 71 -5.08 13.06 -2.82
C LEU A 71 -4.80 14.41 -2.15
N GLU A 72 -4.76 14.40 -0.83
CA GLU A 72 -4.38 15.59 -0.08
C GLU A 72 -2.87 15.74 -0.11
N VAL A 73 -2.40 16.84 -0.69
CA VAL A 73 -0.98 17.18 -0.73
C VAL A 73 -0.76 18.33 0.24
N ARG A 74 -0.06 18.04 1.34
CA ARG A 74 0.15 19.02 2.39
C ARG A 74 0.80 20.28 1.83
N ASN A 75 0.30 21.44 2.24
CA ASN A 75 0.75 22.77 1.82
C ASN A 75 0.38 23.16 0.39
N ILE A 76 -0.29 22.29 -0.35
CA ILE A 76 -0.75 22.59 -1.72
C ILE A 76 -2.27 22.51 -1.80
N GLY A 77 -2.86 21.41 -1.36
CA GLY A 77 -4.31 21.25 -1.37
C GLY A 77 -4.74 19.84 -1.71
N ILE A 78 -6.02 19.67 -1.95
CA ILE A 78 -6.58 18.40 -2.40
C ILE A 78 -6.55 18.42 -3.92
N LEU A 79 -5.77 17.51 -4.52
CA LEU A 79 -5.55 17.48 -5.94
C LEU A 79 -6.22 16.27 -6.57
N GLN A 80 -6.63 16.42 -7.83
CA GLN A 80 -7.18 15.35 -8.64
C GLN A 80 -6.05 14.70 -9.42
N PHE A 81 -5.80 13.40 -9.15
CA PHE A 81 -4.76 12.62 -9.84
C PHE A 81 -5.42 11.64 -10.80
N PRO A 82 -4.72 11.25 -11.87
CA PRO A 82 -5.09 10.05 -12.61
C PRO A 82 -5.11 8.88 -11.65
N SER A 83 -6.15 8.05 -11.73
CA SER A 83 -6.32 6.94 -10.78
C SER A 83 -6.82 5.70 -11.50
N LYS A 84 -6.59 4.54 -10.88
CA LYS A 84 -7.18 3.26 -11.31
C LYS A 84 -8.43 3.00 -10.50
N GLU A 85 -9.41 2.34 -11.13
CA GLU A 85 -10.66 1.99 -10.46
C GLU A 85 -10.45 1.05 -9.27
N ASN A 86 -9.57 0.06 -9.45
CA ASN A 86 -9.30 -0.93 -8.42
C ASN A 86 -7.97 -1.64 -8.67
N ALA A 87 -7.51 -2.36 -7.66
CA ALA A 87 -6.38 -3.26 -7.78
C ALA A 87 -6.48 -4.33 -6.70
N PHE A 88 -6.01 -5.55 -7.01
CA PHE A 88 -5.87 -6.58 -5.99
C PHE A 88 -4.64 -6.25 -5.14
N VAL A 89 -4.81 -6.34 -3.83
CA VAL A 89 -3.74 -6.02 -2.88
C VAL A 89 -2.71 -7.14 -2.89
N SER A 90 -1.46 -6.79 -3.18
CA SER A 90 -0.34 -7.73 -3.19
C SER A 90 0.54 -7.57 -1.95
N LEU A 91 0.54 -6.40 -1.34
CA LEU A 91 1.43 -6.06 -0.23
C LEU A 91 0.74 -5.06 0.69
N VAL A 92 0.92 -5.26 1.98
CA VAL A 92 0.49 -4.31 3.01
C VAL A 92 1.72 -3.74 3.68
N CYS A 93 1.86 -2.41 3.66
CA CYS A 93 2.93 -1.69 4.34
C CYS A 93 2.36 -1.01 5.58
N GLU A 94 2.91 -1.33 6.73
CA GLU A 94 2.56 -0.67 7.97
C GLU A 94 3.57 0.45 8.22
N LEU A 95 3.10 1.68 8.31
CA LEU A 95 3.98 2.82 8.51
C LEU A 95 4.27 3.00 10.00
N VAL A 96 5.54 2.93 10.34
CA VAL A 96 6.01 2.96 11.73
C VAL A 96 7.23 3.87 11.84
N ARG A 97 7.68 4.11 13.07
CA ARG A 97 8.91 4.86 13.30
C ARG A 97 10.12 3.95 13.02
N PRO A 98 11.26 4.53 12.60
CA PRO A 98 12.44 3.73 12.25
C PRO A 98 12.90 2.79 13.36
N GLU A 99 12.82 3.22 14.62
CA GLU A 99 13.25 2.42 15.76
C GLU A 99 12.37 1.20 16.04
N GLU A 100 11.20 1.11 15.39
CA GLU A 100 10.32 -0.04 15.52
C GLU A 100 10.65 -1.16 14.53
N ILE A 101 11.60 -0.92 13.62
CA ILE A 101 11.96 -1.88 12.57
C ILE A 101 13.29 -2.53 12.89
N GLU A 102 13.32 -3.85 12.93
CA GLU A 102 14.56 -4.60 13.10
C GLU A 102 15.43 -4.45 11.84
N ARG A 103 16.74 -4.50 12.03
CA ARG A 103 17.68 -4.42 10.91
C ARG A 103 17.44 -5.52 9.87
N MET A 104 17.17 -6.73 10.33
CA MET A 104 16.91 -7.90 9.50
C MET A 104 15.58 -8.50 9.94
N PRO A 105 14.45 -7.90 9.54
CA PRO A 105 13.15 -8.32 10.04
C PRO A 105 12.73 -9.67 9.47
N GLN A 106 11.90 -10.37 10.23
CA GLN A 106 11.23 -11.56 9.73
C GLN A 106 10.04 -11.15 8.88
N TYR A 107 9.74 -11.94 7.86
CA TYR A 107 8.57 -11.70 7.02
C TYR A 107 7.31 -12.11 7.76
N THR A 108 6.31 -11.27 7.67
CA THR A 108 5.03 -11.48 8.33
C THR A 108 3.90 -11.39 7.31
N ASN A 109 2.73 -11.85 7.72
CA ASN A 109 1.50 -11.71 6.97
C ASN A 109 0.48 -10.98 7.82
N THR A 110 -0.47 -10.35 7.17
CA THR A 110 -1.65 -9.80 7.82
C THR A 110 -2.89 -10.37 7.16
N CYS A 111 -3.92 -10.65 7.95
CA CYS A 111 -5.15 -11.23 7.43
C CYS A 111 -6.19 -10.13 7.18
N ILE A 112 -6.68 -10.03 5.96
CA ILE A 112 -7.75 -9.09 5.59
C ILE A 112 -8.81 -9.89 4.86
N LEU A 113 -10.05 -9.82 5.33
CA LEU A 113 -11.18 -10.56 4.73
C LEU A 113 -10.88 -12.05 4.56
N GLY A 114 -10.17 -12.64 5.51
CA GLY A 114 -9.80 -14.06 5.49
C GLY A 114 -8.61 -14.41 4.61
N ILE A 115 -7.99 -13.43 3.96
CA ILE A 115 -6.84 -13.66 3.07
C ILE A 115 -5.57 -13.20 3.78
N ASN A 116 -4.55 -14.06 3.80
CA ASN A 116 -3.24 -13.69 4.32
C ASN A 116 -2.47 -12.94 3.24
N LEU A 117 -2.08 -11.71 3.56
CA LEU A 117 -1.34 -10.84 2.66
C LEU A 117 0.05 -10.58 3.21
N PRO A 118 1.07 -10.54 2.34
CA PRO A 118 2.42 -10.15 2.78
C PRO A 118 2.39 -8.78 3.46
N HIS A 119 3.14 -8.64 4.54
CA HIS A 119 3.11 -7.46 5.40
C HIS A 119 4.53 -7.05 5.74
N VAL A 120 4.85 -5.78 5.57
CA VAL A 120 6.17 -5.23 5.91
C VAL A 120 6.00 -3.94 6.70
N LEU A 121 7.00 -3.65 7.53
CA LEU A 121 7.07 -2.38 8.25
C LEU A 121 7.92 -1.41 7.44
N ILE A 122 7.43 -0.19 7.26
CA ILE A 122 8.13 0.86 6.51
C ILE A 122 8.19 2.11 7.37
N ALA A 123 9.38 2.69 7.49
CA ALA A 123 9.55 4.04 8.04
C ALA A 123 9.36 5.03 6.88
N PRO A 124 8.30 5.85 6.89
CA PRO A 124 7.89 6.57 5.67
C PRO A 124 8.74 7.78 5.32
N PHE A 125 9.51 8.31 6.26
CA PHE A 125 10.21 9.59 6.06
C PHE A 125 11.71 9.43 5.77
N GLU A 126 12.16 8.23 5.42
CA GLU A 126 13.53 7.97 5.03
C GLU A 126 13.73 8.22 3.54
N THR A 127 14.95 8.56 3.15
CA THR A 127 15.31 8.74 1.74
C THR A 127 15.00 7.48 0.92
N SER A 128 15.17 6.31 1.52
CA SER A 128 15.00 5.02 0.84
C SER A 128 13.58 4.45 0.95
N SER A 129 12.63 5.19 1.54
CA SER A 129 11.29 4.63 1.81
C SER A 129 10.60 4.12 0.55
N VAL A 130 10.61 4.91 -0.53
CA VAL A 130 10.01 4.51 -1.81
C VAL A 130 10.69 3.27 -2.36
N THR A 131 12.01 3.27 -2.38
CA THR A 131 12.79 2.13 -2.88
C THR A 131 12.52 0.88 -2.06
N LYS A 132 12.39 1.01 -0.73
CA LYS A 132 12.09 -0.13 0.14
C LYS A 132 10.72 -0.73 -0.16
N VAL A 133 9.71 0.08 -0.46
CA VAL A 133 8.40 -0.42 -0.88
C VAL A 133 8.53 -1.18 -2.21
N GLN A 134 9.25 -0.61 -3.17
CA GLN A 134 9.46 -1.25 -4.47
C GLN A 134 10.20 -2.59 -4.31
N LEU A 135 11.22 -2.64 -3.46
CA LEU A 135 11.97 -3.88 -3.21
C LEU A 135 11.11 -4.92 -2.49
N ALA A 136 10.31 -4.50 -1.53
CA ALA A 136 9.39 -5.42 -0.85
C ALA A 136 8.43 -6.06 -1.84
N LEU A 137 7.87 -5.27 -2.77
CA LEU A 137 7.03 -5.81 -3.82
C LEU A 137 7.83 -6.75 -4.73
N GLY A 138 9.06 -6.39 -5.08
CA GLY A 138 9.94 -7.21 -5.90
C GLY A 138 10.21 -8.59 -5.29
N LEU A 139 10.35 -8.67 -3.98
CA LEU A 139 10.51 -9.94 -3.28
C LEU A 139 9.26 -10.82 -3.39
N ILE A 140 8.07 -10.21 -3.37
CA ILE A 140 6.81 -10.93 -3.49
C ILE A 140 6.60 -11.42 -4.92
N THR A 141 6.88 -10.59 -5.90
CA THR A 141 6.68 -10.95 -7.32
C THR A 141 7.81 -11.78 -7.90
N GLY A 142 8.93 -11.92 -7.19
CA GLY A 142 10.07 -12.71 -7.63
C GLY A 142 11.06 -11.94 -8.50
N SER A 143 10.88 -10.64 -8.71
CA SER A 143 11.83 -9.84 -9.51
C SER A 143 13.15 -9.62 -8.78
N ILE A 144 13.15 -9.76 -7.47
CA ILE A 144 14.36 -9.74 -6.65
C ILE A 144 14.26 -10.83 -5.58
N LYS A 145 15.40 -11.33 -5.10
CA LYS A 145 15.42 -12.40 -4.10
C LYS A 145 16.37 -12.07 -2.97
N LEU A 146 16.10 -12.65 -1.80
CA LEU A 146 17.02 -12.59 -0.68
C LEU A 146 18.26 -13.39 -1.00
N ALA A 147 19.43 -12.89 -0.63
CA ALA A 147 20.69 -13.56 -0.92
C ALA A 147 20.81 -14.92 -0.23
N HIS A 148 20.15 -15.10 0.91
CA HIS A 148 20.15 -16.35 1.67
C HIS A 148 18.99 -17.28 1.32
N ASP A 149 18.16 -16.90 0.37
CA ASP A 149 17.03 -17.71 -0.09
C ASP A 149 17.53 -18.72 -1.11
N LYS A 150 17.39 -20.01 -0.80
CA LYS A 150 17.86 -21.09 -1.63
C LYS A 150 16.80 -21.72 -2.52
N SER A 151 15.58 -21.23 -2.43
CA SER A 151 14.46 -21.79 -3.20
C SER A 151 14.36 -21.22 -4.60
#